data_cf2135a898076b1f1978151fb7b8c70d
#
_entry.id   cf2135a898076b1f1978151fb7b8c70d
#
_cell.length_a   1.000
_cell.length_b   1.000
_cell.length_c   1.000
_cell.angle_alpha   90.00
_cell.angle_beta   90.00
_cell.angle_gamma   90.00
#
_symmetry.space_group_name_H-M   'P 1'
#
loop_
_entity.id
_entity.type
_entity.pdbx_description
1 polymer ?
#
loop_
_entity_poly.entity_id
_entity_poly.type
_entity_poly.pdbx_seq_one_letter_code
_entity_poly.pdbx_strand_id
1 'polypeptide(L)'
;MIDFSKTITDFRSHVPGIRDWAYFETGSTGLVPDFVYEGVRRYMDDRYYKGGDSLWAYEDETVSTLFMHQRSKEALAEMVHCKPSEIAFGLSSTQLFTLVTEGIDYAEDDNIVTVRKGWIGSRFAWQKREAEGLEIRYVEPEDGRMTAERIAARCDEHTRAVSVNLVESNTGYRLDMDALGRFCAEKNILLYVDGVQALGALEVNVEKWNVDFLVGNDYKWMMNFCGTGYAYMSPKVQKRIRHWGAGWMSDKDRFNTAKDRLDLRADAGRFEIGHQHNDGIYGLGLVAMQNNLLGLSNIESYVCGLADYFCGRVEETEGIRLSYDFPRKNRCQIVVVKLEKSLQVSEKDFEEAKVCAPIGSLDENGEREMRISLHYYNNREDIDRFFAVLKKGV
;
A
#
# COMPACT_ATOMS: atom_id res chain seq x y z
N MET A 1 10.27 18.01 -20.92
CA MET A 1 10.08 17.68 -19.50
C MET A 1 8.68 18.15 -19.13
N ILE A 2 7.88 17.26 -18.55
CA ILE A 2 6.56 17.62 -18.00
C ILE A 2 6.83 18.53 -16.79
N ASP A 3 6.17 19.68 -16.74
CA ASP A 3 6.17 20.51 -15.53
C ASP A 3 5.27 19.84 -14.50
N PHE A 4 5.89 19.03 -13.63
CA PHE A 4 5.19 18.23 -12.64
C PHE A 4 4.35 19.08 -11.68
N SER A 5 4.83 20.27 -11.30
CA SER A 5 4.08 21.18 -10.43
C SER A 5 2.78 21.66 -11.07
N LYS A 6 2.81 21.99 -12.36
CA LYS A 6 1.61 22.38 -13.12
C LYS A 6 0.65 21.19 -13.25
N THR A 7 1.19 20.00 -13.55
CA THR A 7 0.39 18.77 -13.66
C THR A 7 -0.30 18.43 -12.34
N ILE A 8 0.38 18.60 -11.20
CA ILE A 8 -0.22 18.37 -9.86
C ILE A 8 -1.28 19.44 -9.55
N THR A 9 -1.06 20.70 -9.93
CA THR A 9 -2.07 21.76 -9.74
C THR A 9 -3.36 21.45 -10.51
N ASP A 10 -3.22 20.95 -11.74
CA ASP A 10 -4.36 20.49 -12.55
C ASP A 10 -5.03 19.26 -11.89
N PHE A 11 -4.26 18.25 -11.51
CA PHE A 11 -4.77 17.06 -10.83
C PHE A 11 -5.55 17.38 -9.55
N ARG A 12 -5.09 18.32 -8.74
CA ARG A 12 -5.77 18.76 -7.51
C ARG A 12 -7.20 19.23 -7.77
N SER A 13 -7.48 19.87 -8.92
CA SER A 13 -8.82 20.33 -9.29
C SER A 13 -9.81 19.19 -9.47
N HIS A 14 -9.31 17.97 -9.73
CA HIS A 14 -10.06 16.73 -9.90
C HIS A 14 -10.18 15.88 -8.62
N VAL A 15 -9.77 16.42 -7.46
CA VAL A 15 -9.94 15.77 -6.14
C VAL A 15 -10.87 16.62 -5.26
N PRO A 16 -12.19 16.39 -5.30
CA PRO A 16 -13.17 17.27 -4.62
C PRO A 16 -12.93 17.41 -3.11
N GLY A 17 -12.41 16.39 -2.45
CA GLY A 17 -12.17 16.38 -1.01
C GLY A 17 -11.15 17.41 -0.52
N ILE A 18 -10.29 17.94 -1.41
CA ILE A 18 -9.28 18.96 -1.04
C ILE A 18 -9.66 20.38 -1.49
N ARG A 19 -10.85 20.61 -2.06
CA ARG A 19 -11.24 21.96 -2.48
C ARG A 19 -11.22 22.96 -1.33
N ASP A 20 -11.71 22.52 -0.17
CA ASP A 20 -11.80 23.33 1.05
C ASP A 20 -10.84 22.85 2.15
N TRP A 21 -10.40 21.59 2.10
CA TRP A 21 -9.65 20.94 3.15
C TRP A 21 -8.17 20.71 2.79
N ALA A 22 -7.29 20.96 3.74
CA ALA A 22 -5.95 20.39 3.75
C ALA A 22 -6.04 19.00 4.40
N TYR A 23 -5.86 17.92 3.61
CA TYR A 23 -6.12 16.55 4.01
C TYR A 23 -4.81 15.76 4.23
N PHE A 24 -4.57 15.27 5.45
CA PHE A 24 -3.33 14.59 5.84
C PHE A 24 -3.56 13.17 6.37
N GLU A 25 -4.69 12.54 6.06
CA GLU A 25 -5.03 11.20 6.55
C GLU A 25 -4.92 10.08 5.51
N THR A 26 -4.24 10.29 4.40
CA THR A 26 -4.10 9.29 3.33
C THR A 26 -3.55 7.94 3.83
N GLY A 27 -2.68 7.95 4.83
CA GLY A 27 -2.17 6.73 5.47
C GLY A 27 -3.27 5.88 6.13
N SER A 28 -4.45 6.45 6.39
CA SER A 28 -5.67 5.76 6.84
C SER A 28 -6.60 5.50 5.68
N THR A 29 -7.00 6.55 4.96
CA THR A 29 -7.92 6.50 3.80
C THR A 29 -7.55 7.61 2.83
N GLY A 30 -7.37 7.31 1.56
CA GLY A 30 -7.12 8.28 0.48
C GLY A 30 -8.43 8.89 -0.03
N LEU A 31 -8.33 10.08 -0.62
CA LEU A 31 -9.45 10.73 -1.29
C LEU A 31 -9.61 10.17 -2.71
N VAL A 32 -10.85 10.02 -3.15
CA VAL A 32 -11.17 9.49 -4.47
C VAL A 32 -11.26 10.64 -5.47
N PRO A 33 -10.47 10.63 -6.57
CA PRO A 33 -10.54 11.65 -7.62
C PRO A 33 -11.73 11.45 -8.56
N ASP A 34 -12.13 12.51 -9.25
CA ASP A 34 -13.26 12.54 -10.19
C ASP A 34 -13.18 11.43 -11.23
N PHE A 35 -12.00 11.19 -11.83
CA PHE A 35 -11.83 10.19 -12.89
C PHE A 35 -12.06 8.74 -12.40
N VAL A 36 -11.74 8.46 -11.12
CA VAL A 36 -12.03 7.16 -10.50
C VAL A 36 -13.51 7.02 -10.21
N TYR A 37 -14.10 8.06 -9.58
CA TYR A 37 -15.54 8.10 -9.28
C TYR A 37 -16.38 7.93 -10.56
N GLU A 38 -16.10 8.73 -11.59
CA GLU A 38 -16.84 8.67 -12.86
C GLU A 38 -16.62 7.35 -13.61
N GLY A 39 -15.39 6.81 -13.57
CA GLY A 39 -15.09 5.51 -14.17
C GLY A 39 -15.87 4.38 -13.51
N VAL A 40 -15.83 4.29 -12.18
CA VAL A 40 -16.57 3.29 -11.41
C VAL A 40 -18.08 3.48 -11.59
N ARG A 41 -18.58 4.73 -11.54
CA ARG A 41 -19.99 5.04 -11.79
C ARG A 41 -20.43 4.58 -13.19
N ARG A 42 -19.63 4.83 -14.24
CA ARG A 42 -19.89 4.37 -15.60
C ARG A 42 -20.00 2.84 -15.66
N TYR A 43 -19.10 2.13 -14.99
CA TYR A 43 -19.17 0.67 -14.89
C TYR A 43 -20.46 0.21 -14.22
N MET A 44 -20.84 0.84 -13.09
CA MET A 44 -22.08 0.52 -12.37
C MET A 44 -23.34 0.84 -13.17
N ASP A 45 -23.39 2.00 -13.85
CA ASP A 45 -24.50 2.40 -14.74
C ASP A 45 -24.67 1.41 -15.90
N ASP A 46 -23.57 0.95 -16.45
CA ASP A 46 -23.58 -0.02 -17.53
C ASP A 46 -24.16 -1.37 -17.07
N ARG A 47 -23.74 -1.83 -15.90
CA ARG A 47 -24.34 -3.01 -15.27
C ARG A 47 -25.82 -2.81 -14.94
N TYR A 48 -26.18 -1.64 -14.41
CA TYR A 48 -27.54 -1.32 -14.01
C TYR A 48 -28.51 -1.28 -15.20
N TYR A 49 -28.14 -0.57 -16.28
CA TYR A 49 -29.01 -0.36 -17.44
C TYR A 49 -28.96 -1.49 -18.48
N LYS A 50 -27.82 -2.18 -18.61
CA LYS A 50 -27.59 -3.15 -19.67
C LYS A 50 -27.35 -4.57 -19.17
N GLY A 51 -27.28 -4.78 -17.86
CA GLY A 51 -26.92 -6.07 -17.26
C GLY A 51 -25.46 -6.47 -17.55
N GLY A 52 -24.64 -5.47 -17.76
CA GLY A 52 -23.35 -5.56 -18.35
C GLY A 52 -22.22 -6.08 -17.51
N ASP A 53 -22.27 -7.29 -17.12
CA ASP A 53 -21.12 -8.06 -16.66
C ASP A 53 -20.85 -9.20 -17.66
N SER A 54 -21.56 -9.17 -18.76
CA SER A 54 -21.44 -10.21 -19.77
C SER A 54 -20.35 -9.81 -20.76
N LEU A 55 -19.35 -10.66 -20.86
CA LEU A 55 -18.26 -10.65 -21.83
C LEU A 55 -18.70 -10.53 -23.30
N TRP A 56 -19.97 -10.75 -23.53
CA TRP A 56 -20.60 -10.83 -24.84
C TRP A 56 -21.52 -9.64 -25.15
N ALA A 57 -21.78 -8.79 -24.18
CA ALA A 57 -22.74 -7.70 -24.36
C ALA A 57 -22.11 -6.41 -24.87
N TYR A 58 -20.78 -6.36 -24.99
CA TYR A 58 -20.08 -5.13 -25.31
C TYR A 58 -19.34 -5.19 -26.64
N GLU A 59 -19.76 -4.30 -27.54
CA GLU A 59 -18.96 -3.89 -28.69
C GLU A 59 -17.78 -3.00 -28.30
N ASP A 60 -17.84 -2.37 -27.10
CA ASP A 60 -16.80 -1.50 -26.55
C ASP A 60 -15.92 -2.29 -25.57
N GLU A 61 -14.74 -2.69 -26.01
CA GLU A 61 -13.74 -3.40 -25.22
C GLU A 61 -13.32 -2.63 -23.96
N THR A 62 -13.51 -1.31 -23.91
CA THR A 62 -13.12 -0.46 -22.76
C THR A 62 -14.01 -0.66 -21.53
N VAL A 63 -15.16 -1.28 -21.66
CA VAL A 63 -16.10 -1.58 -20.58
C VAL A 63 -16.31 -3.08 -20.35
N SER A 64 -15.61 -3.94 -21.09
CA SER A 64 -15.61 -5.36 -20.81
C SER A 64 -14.88 -5.67 -19.51
N THR A 65 -15.52 -6.40 -18.60
CA THR A 65 -14.94 -6.79 -17.31
C THR A 65 -13.57 -7.48 -17.45
N LEU A 66 -13.42 -8.39 -18.43
CA LEU A 66 -12.13 -9.06 -18.64
C LEU A 66 -11.08 -8.13 -19.24
N PHE A 67 -11.47 -7.25 -20.12
CA PHE A 67 -10.55 -6.26 -20.67
C PHE A 67 -10.01 -5.35 -19.57
N MET A 68 -10.88 -4.81 -18.73
CA MET A 68 -10.47 -3.95 -17.62
C MET A 68 -9.68 -4.69 -16.57
N HIS A 69 -10.02 -5.93 -16.26
CA HIS A 69 -9.26 -6.79 -15.35
C HIS A 69 -7.81 -6.99 -15.86
N GLN A 70 -7.65 -7.30 -17.16
CA GLN A 70 -6.33 -7.47 -17.77
C GLN A 70 -5.55 -6.15 -17.81
N ARG A 71 -6.19 -5.03 -18.20
CA ARG A 71 -5.56 -3.70 -18.22
C ARG A 71 -5.13 -3.23 -16.84
N SER A 72 -5.93 -3.53 -15.80
CA SER A 72 -5.56 -3.23 -14.41
C SER A 72 -4.33 -4.03 -13.96
N LYS A 73 -4.22 -5.32 -14.37
CA LYS A 73 -3.01 -6.11 -14.11
C LYS A 73 -1.78 -5.56 -14.84
N GLU A 74 -1.94 -5.16 -16.09
CA GLU A 74 -0.86 -4.54 -16.87
C GLU A 74 -0.36 -3.26 -16.21
N ALA A 75 -1.27 -2.38 -15.81
CA ALA A 75 -0.91 -1.12 -15.16
C ALA A 75 -0.24 -1.32 -13.78
N LEU A 76 -0.75 -2.25 -12.96
CA LEU A 76 -0.14 -2.59 -11.68
C LEU A 76 1.23 -3.26 -11.86
N ALA A 77 1.37 -4.13 -12.85
CA ALA A 77 2.63 -4.80 -13.14
C ALA A 77 3.72 -3.79 -13.57
N GLU A 78 3.36 -2.81 -14.39
CA GLU A 78 4.22 -1.69 -14.76
C GLU A 78 4.65 -0.90 -13.52
N MET A 79 3.69 -0.56 -12.61
CA MET A 79 3.96 0.18 -11.37
C MET A 79 5.01 -0.48 -10.47
N VAL A 80 5.06 -1.81 -10.42
CA VAL A 80 5.93 -2.54 -9.51
C VAL A 80 7.06 -3.30 -10.20
N HIS A 81 7.21 -3.12 -11.52
CA HIS A 81 8.23 -3.74 -12.38
C HIS A 81 8.16 -5.28 -12.36
N CYS A 82 7.01 -5.83 -12.76
CA CYS A 82 6.80 -7.27 -12.91
C CYS A 82 5.96 -7.59 -14.15
N LYS A 83 5.58 -8.86 -14.32
CA LYS A 83 4.68 -9.29 -15.41
C LYS A 83 3.23 -9.30 -14.93
N PRO A 84 2.24 -9.00 -15.81
CA PRO A 84 0.82 -9.10 -15.48
C PRO A 84 0.40 -10.48 -14.96
N SER A 85 1.05 -11.55 -15.42
CA SER A 85 0.84 -12.92 -14.95
C SER A 85 1.30 -13.18 -13.50
N GLU A 86 2.00 -12.24 -12.89
CA GLU A 86 2.48 -12.30 -11.51
C GLU A 86 1.60 -11.49 -10.56
N ILE A 87 0.53 -10.83 -11.08
CA ILE A 87 -0.46 -10.08 -10.30
C ILE A 87 -1.71 -10.92 -10.06
N ALA A 88 -2.17 -10.93 -8.81
CA ALA A 88 -3.45 -11.49 -8.40
C ALA A 88 -4.28 -10.45 -7.64
N PHE A 89 -5.60 -10.46 -7.84
CA PHE A 89 -6.55 -9.67 -7.06
C PHE A 89 -7.18 -10.48 -5.92
N GLY A 90 -7.64 -9.77 -4.89
CA GLY A 90 -8.40 -10.32 -3.78
C GLY A 90 -9.23 -9.23 -3.12
N LEU A 91 -9.96 -9.58 -2.05
CA LEU A 91 -10.85 -8.65 -1.36
C LEU A 91 -10.12 -7.66 -0.44
N SER A 92 -8.87 -7.95 -0.07
CA SER A 92 -8.04 -7.08 0.75
C SER A 92 -6.57 -7.53 0.73
N SER A 93 -5.66 -6.64 1.08
CA SER A 93 -4.26 -6.98 1.33
C SER A 93 -4.11 -8.06 2.40
N THR A 94 -4.89 -8.00 3.48
CA THR A 94 -4.87 -9.01 4.56
C THR A 94 -5.26 -10.38 4.07
N GLN A 95 -6.32 -10.50 3.22
CA GLN A 95 -6.71 -11.80 2.66
C GLN A 95 -5.59 -12.40 1.81
N LEU A 96 -4.99 -11.60 0.93
CA LEU A 96 -3.89 -12.05 0.06
C LEU A 96 -2.65 -12.42 0.87
N PHE A 97 -2.36 -11.67 1.94
CA PHE A 97 -1.26 -11.98 2.84
C PHE A 97 -1.49 -13.31 3.56
N THR A 98 -2.71 -13.53 4.07
CA THR A 98 -3.10 -14.80 4.70
C THR A 98 -3.00 -15.97 3.72
N LEU A 99 -3.41 -15.78 2.46
CA LEU A 99 -3.29 -16.81 1.42
C LEU A 99 -1.84 -17.32 1.30
N VAL A 100 -0.87 -16.42 1.31
CA VAL A 100 0.55 -16.80 1.18
C VAL A 100 1.08 -17.41 2.46
N THR A 101 0.76 -16.87 3.64
CA THR A 101 1.23 -17.38 4.92
C THR A 101 0.69 -18.77 5.24
N GLU A 102 -0.55 -19.05 4.85
CA GLU A 102 -1.19 -20.35 5.01
C GLU A 102 -0.83 -21.35 3.90
N GLY A 103 -0.51 -20.83 2.73
CA GLY A 103 -0.30 -21.65 1.53
C GLY A 103 1.08 -22.29 1.42
N ILE A 104 2.06 -21.86 2.21
CA ILE A 104 3.41 -22.45 2.17
C ILE A 104 3.62 -23.38 3.35
N ASP A 105 4.07 -24.60 3.04
CA ASP A 105 4.48 -25.55 4.05
C ASP A 105 5.89 -25.22 4.56
N TYR A 106 6.03 -25.26 5.88
CA TYR A 106 7.29 -25.11 6.59
C TYR A 106 7.63 -26.41 7.33
N ALA A 107 8.92 -26.75 7.35
CA ALA A 107 9.40 -27.88 8.16
C ALA A 107 9.38 -27.52 9.67
N GLU A 108 9.49 -28.52 10.53
CA GLU A 108 9.44 -28.36 11.99
C GLU A 108 10.51 -27.38 12.52
N ASP A 109 11.71 -27.40 11.91
CA ASP A 109 12.85 -26.54 12.31
C ASP A 109 12.86 -25.19 11.59
N ASP A 110 11.92 -24.94 10.70
CA ASP A 110 11.89 -23.68 9.93
C ASP A 110 11.42 -22.53 10.81
N ASN A 111 11.97 -21.32 10.54
CA ASN A 111 11.53 -20.11 11.19
C ASN A 111 11.26 -18.98 10.21
N ILE A 112 10.49 -18.01 10.67
CA ILE A 112 10.16 -16.77 9.96
C ILE A 112 10.64 -15.59 10.80
N VAL A 113 11.27 -14.61 10.15
CA VAL A 113 11.66 -13.36 10.78
C VAL A 113 10.67 -12.26 10.39
N THR A 114 10.08 -11.58 11.37
CA THR A 114 9.12 -10.49 11.13
C THR A 114 9.25 -9.36 12.15
N VAL A 115 8.53 -8.26 11.93
CA VAL A 115 8.58 -7.05 12.77
C VAL A 115 7.55 -7.11 13.89
N ARG A 116 7.95 -6.86 15.14
CA ARG A 116 7.06 -6.93 16.33
C ARG A 116 5.92 -5.91 16.29
N LYS A 117 6.21 -4.69 15.88
CA LYS A 117 5.26 -3.57 15.88
C LYS A 117 4.73 -3.21 14.49
N GLY A 118 4.90 -4.09 13.48
CA GLY A 118 4.32 -3.92 12.16
C GLY A 118 2.78 -3.97 12.17
N TRP A 119 2.18 -3.66 11.03
CA TRP A 119 0.72 -3.65 10.87
C TRP A 119 0.09 -4.97 11.32
N ILE A 120 -0.98 -4.87 12.12
CA ILE A 120 -1.63 -6.05 12.72
C ILE A 120 -2.18 -7.03 11.69
N GLY A 121 -2.61 -6.55 10.51
CA GLY A 121 -3.15 -7.41 9.44
C GLY A 121 -2.14 -8.41 8.90
N SER A 122 -0.86 -8.03 8.76
CA SER A 122 0.22 -8.94 8.38
C SER A 122 0.74 -9.75 9.56
N ARG A 123 0.85 -9.12 10.75
CA ARG A 123 1.40 -9.77 11.94
C ARG A 123 0.50 -10.89 12.46
N PHE A 124 -0.83 -10.70 12.47
CA PHE A 124 -1.76 -11.71 12.99
C PHE A 124 -1.75 -13.00 12.16
N ALA A 125 -1.51 -12.92 10.86
CA ALA A 125 -1.33 -14.11 10.04
C ALA A 125 -0.14 -14.96 10.52
N TRP A 126 0.98 -14.32 10.87
CA TRP A 126 2.13 -15.04 11.45
C TRP A 126 1.89 -15.52 12.88
N GLN A 127 1.20 -14.75 13.72
CA GLN A 127 0.84 -15.20 15.07
C GLN A 127 -0.07 -16.45 15.06
N LYS A 128 -0.94 -16.54 14.05
CA LYS A 128 -1.75 -17.74 13.85
C LYS A 128 -0.85 -18.95 13.52
N ARG A 129 0.15 -18.78 12.66
CA ARG A 129 1.14 -19.83 12.34
C ARG A 129 2.03 -20.18 13.55
N GLU A 130 2.39 -19.20 14.38
CA GLU A 130 3.11 -19.38 15.63
C GLU A 130 2.31 -20.27 16.60
N ALA A 131 1.00 -20.05 16.72
CA ALA A 131 0.11 -20.88 17.51
C ALA A 131 -0.01 -22.34 16.98
N GLU A 132 0.36 -22.58 15.72
CA GLU A 132 0.42 -23.91 15.10
C GLU A 132 1.81 -24.56 15.19
N GLY A 133 2.77 -23.90 15.86
CA GLY A 133 4.09 -24.45 16.13
C GLY A 133 5.22 -23.93 15.24
N LEU A 134 4.94 -23.03 14.28
CA LEU A 134 6.00 -22.40 13.48
C LEU A 134 6.78 -21.37 14.33
N GLU A 135 8.09 -21.45 14.36
CA GLU A 135 8.93 -20.44 15.06
C GLU A 135 8.83 -19.08 14.36
N ILE A 136 8.36 -18.06 15.08
CA ILE A 136 8.32 -16.67 14.62
C ILE A 136 9.30 -15.83 15.41
N ARG A 137 10.32 -15.32 14.76
CA ARG A 137 11.34 -14.45 15.36
C ARG A 137 11.00 -13.00 15.10
N TYR A 138 10.65 -12.30 16.16
CA TYR A 138 10.29 -10.88 16.08
C TYR A 138 11.51 -9.99 16.21
N VAL A 139 11.61 -9.00 15.34
CA VAL A 139 12.59 -7.92 15.41
C VAL A 139 11.94 -6.70 16.05
N GLU A 140 12.56 -6.20 17.13
CA GLU A 140 12.10 -4.96 17.77
C GLU A 140 12.68 -3.75 17.04
N PRO A 141 11.88 -2.73 16.71
CA PRO A 141 12.41 -1.47 16.23
C PRO A 141 13.20 -0.75 17.34
N GLU A 142 14.24 -0.03 16.96
CA GLU A 142 15.02 0.84 17.83
C GLU A 142 14.85 2.29 17.38
N ASP A 143 14.38 3.16 18.25
CA ASP A 143 14.04 4.53 17.90
C ASP A 143 13.17 4.64 16.63
N GLY A 144 12.18 3.76 16.52
CA GLY A 144 11.31 3.68 15.34
C GLY A 144 11.95 3.08 14.09
N ARG A 145 13.23 2.70 14.12
CA ARG A 145 14.00 2.21 12.98
C ARG A 145 13.98 0.68 12.91
N MET A 146 13.70 0.16 11.73
CA MET A 146 13.82 -1.25 11.41
C MET A 146 14.81 -1.40 10.25
N THR A 147 16.08 -1.64 10.56
CA THR A 147 17.12 -1.72 9.54
C THR A 147 17.28 -3.14 8.98
N ALA A 148 17.81 -3.24 7.76
CA ALA A 148 18.11 -4.54 7.13
C ALA A 148 19.07 -5.38 7.97
N GLU A 149 20.05 -4.74 8.63
CA GLU A 149 21.03 -5.40 9.50
C GLU A 149 20.38 -6.01 10.74
N ARG A 150 19.41 -5.32 11.35
CA ARG A 150 18.66 -5.84 12.51
C ARG A 150 17.82 -7.06 12.13
N ILE A 151 17.23 -7.04 10.94
CA ILE A 151 16.46 -8.16 10.40
C ILE A 151 17.41 -9.33 10.11
N ALA A 152 18.52 -9.08 9.40
CA ALA A 152 19.52 -10.09 9.06
C ALA A 152 20.12 -10.77 10.30
N ALA A 153 20.34 -10.02 11.38
CA ALA A 153 20.87 -10.55 12.65
C ALA A 153 19.95 -11.55 13.36
N ARG A 154 18.67 -11.63 12.95
CA ARG A 154 17.71 -12.62 13.48
C ARG A 154 17.55 -13.85 12.60
N CYS A 155 18.16 -13.84 11.41
CA CYS A 155 18.11 -14.93 10.44
C CYS A 155 19.24 -15.94 10.68
N ASP A 156 18.95 -17.22 10.43
CA ASP A 156 19.91 -18.31 10.42
C ASP A 156 19.67 -19.26 9.23
N GLU A 157 20.26 -20.46 9.27
CA GLU A 157 20.12 -21.48 8.23
C GLU A 157 18.72 -22.09 8.13
N HIS A 158 17.91 -21.94 9.16
CA HIS A 158 16.52 -22.40 9.23
C HIS A 158 15.51 -21.32 8.82
N THR A 159 15.96 -20.07 8.59
CA THR A 159 15.07 -18.99 8.18
C THR A 159 14.61 -19.19 6.74
N ARG A 160 13.29 -19.28 6.53
CA ARG A 160 12.66 -19.51 5.21
C ARG A 160 12.02 -18.29 4.63
N ALA A 161 11.57 -17.38 5.47
CA ALA A 161 11.03 -16.11 5.01
C ALA A 161 11.36 -14.96 5.97
N VAL A 162 11.48 -13.78 5.38
CA VAL A 162 11.49 -12.49 6.05
C VAL A 162 10.22 -11.75 5.65
N SER A 163 9.47 -11.25 6.61
CA SER A 163 8.21 -10.53 6.38
C SER A 163 8.25 -9.15 7.00
N VAL A 164 8.14 -8.11 6.17
CA VAL A 164 8.37 -6.71 6.55
C VAL A 164 7.36 -5.75 5.94
N ASN A 165 7.22 -4.56 6.53
CA ASN A 165 6.56 -3.43 5.91
C ASN A 165 7.60 -2.59 5.15
N LEU A 166 7.32 -2.21 3.90
CA LEU A 166 8.20 -1.32 3.13
C LEU A 166 8.29 0.06 3.78
N VAL A 167 7.14 0.57 4.24
CA VAL A 167 7.01 1.76 5.07
C VAL A 167 6.24 1.39 6.33
N GLU A 168 6.81 1.67 7.49
CA GLU A 168 6.14 1.41 8.76
C GLU A 168 5.05 2.47 9.00
N SER A 169 3.82 2.01 9.27
CA SER A 169 2.63 2.85 9.30
C SER A 169 2.58 3.85 10.46
N ASN A 170 3.23 3.52 11.58
CA ASN A 170 3.19 4.34 12.80
C ASN A 170 4.37 5.30 12.91
N THR A 171 5.49 4.99 12.27
CA THR A 171 6.72 5.79 12.38
C THR A 171 7.08 6.53 11.09
N GLY A 172 6.59 6.06 9.94
CA GLY A 172 7.02 6.54 8.64
C GLY A 172 8.43 6.07 8.23
N TYR A 173 9.00 5.09 8.95
CA TYR A 173 10.30 4.56 8.57
C TYR A 173 10.23 3.80 7.24
N ARG A 174 11.03 4.22 6.26
CA ARG A 174 11.22 3.53 4.98
C ARG A 174 12.39 2.57 5.08
N LEU A 175 12.13 1.28 4.87
CA LEU A 175 13.13 0.22 4.91
C LEU A 175 14.07 0.28 3.69
N ASP A 176 15.36 0.00 3.90
CA ASP A 176 16.33 -0.15 2.83
C ASP A 176 16.17 -1.51 2.13
N MET A 177 15.33 -1.52 1.09
CA MET A 177 15.02 -2.72 0.34
C MET A 177 16.17 -3.22 -0.53
N ASP A 178 17.07 -2.35 -0.96
CA ASP A 178 18.26 -2.77 -1.73
C ASP A 178 19.19 -3.65 -0.86
N ALA A 179 19.36 -3.31 0.42
CA ALA A 179 20.17 -4.08 1.35
C ALA A 179 19.46 -5.39 1.75
N LEU A 180 18.18 -5.31 2.14
CA LEU A 180 17.43 -6.49 2.60
C LEU A 180 17.21 -7.51 1.48
N GLY A 181 16.85 -7.04 0.28
CA GLY A 181 16.58 -7.92 -0.87
C GLY A 181 17.83 -8.68 -1.33
N ARG A 182 19.02 -8.02 -1.34
CA ARG A 182 20.27 -8.73 -1.60
C ARG A 182 20.54 -9.80 -0.55
N PHE A 183 20.42 -9.47 0.73
CA PHE A 183 20.62 -10.43 1.82
C PHE A 183 19.69 -11.65 1.68
N CYS A 184 18.39 -11.43 1.46
CA CYS A 184 17.44 -12.52 1.31
C CYS A 184 17.74 -13.40 0.08
N ALA A 185 18.12 -12.79 -1.05
CA ALA A 185 18.47 -13.50 -2.26
C ALA A 185 19.73 -14.38 -2.06
N GLU A 186 20.81 -13.84 -1.46
CA GLU A 186 22.05 -14.55 -1.17
C GLU A 186 21.84 -15.75 -0.22
N LYS A 187 20.89 -15.63 0.72
CA LYS A 187 20.56 -16.68 1.69
C LYS A 187 19.42 -17.60 1.22
N ASN A 188 18.85 -17.37 0.03
CA ASN A 188 17.69 -18.09 -0.49
C ASN A 188 16.47 -18.03 0.46
N ILE A 189 16.30 -16.93 1.17
CA ILE A 189 15.17 -16.61 2.04
C ILE A 189 14.08 -15.95 1.20
N LEU A 190 12.81 -16.32 1.40
CA LEU A 190 11.68 -15.64 0.76
C LEU A 190 11.47 -14.25 1.38
N LEU A 191 11.28 -13.24 0.54
CA LEU A 191 11.04 -11.87 0.99
C LEU A 191 9.58 -11.47 0.77
N TYR A 192 8.82 -11.33 1.87
CA TYR A 192 7.42 -10.90 1.88
C TYR A 192 7.32 -9.45 2.33
N VAL A 193 6.65 -8.63 1.53
CA VAL A 193 6.58 -7.19 1.74
C VAL A 193 5.14 -6.73 1.81
N ASP A 194 4.79 -6.08 2.89
CA ASP A 194 3.57 -5.26 2.97
C ASP A 194 3.90 -3.88 2.39
N GLY A 195 3.37 -3.61 1.20
CA GLY A 195 3.57 -2.37 0.45
C GLY A 195 2.46 -1.34 0.63
N VAL A 196 1.47 -1.61 1.49
CA VAL A 196 0.24 -0.80 1.65
C VAL A 196 0.52 0.69 1.90
N GLN A 197 1.60 1.02 2.60
CA GLN A 197 1.97 2.43 2.87
C GLN A 197 2.94 3.02 1.84
N ALA A 198 3.30 2.29 0.79
CA ALA A 198 4.24 2.73 -0.23
C ALA A 198 3.63 2.80 -1.64
N LEU A 199 2.83 1.79 -1.99
CA LEU A 199 2.26 1.62 -3.33
C LEU A 199 1.31 2.76 -3.69
N GLY A 200 1.65 3.49 -4.75
CA GLY A 200 0.96 4.71 -5.19
C GLY A 200 1.63 6.02 -4.74
N ALA A 201 2.58 5.97 -3.79
CA ALA A 201 3.32 7.14 -3.31
C ALA A 201 4.83 7.06 -3.57
N LEU A 202 5.39 5.87 -3.57
CA LEU A 202 6.83 5.62 -3.75
C LEU A 202 7.07 4.70 -4.94
N GLU A 203 8.25 4.81 -5.53
CA GLU A 203 8.71 3.86 -6.54
C GLU A 203 9.01 2.50 -5.89
N VAL A 204 8.40 1.45 -6.43
CA VAL A 204 8.56 0.08 -5.94
C VAL A 204 9.03 -0.81 -7.09
N ASN A 205 10.15 -1.49 -6.91
CA ASN A 205 10.71 -2.38 -7.92
C ASN A 205 10.96 -3.77 -7.33
N VAL A 206 10.01 -4.68 -7.55
CA VAL A 206 10.05 -6.03 -6.97
C VAL A 206 11.18 -6.88 -7.55
N GLU A 207 11.52 -6.67 -8.81
CA GLU A 207 12.60 -7.40 -9.49
C GLU A 207 13.97 -6.98 -8.94
N LYS A 208 14.24 -5.67 -8.88
CA LYS A 208 15.48 -5.11 -8.33
C LYS A 208 15.71 -5.53 -6.87
N TRP A 209 14.65 -5.59 -6.08
CA TRP A 209 14.72 -5.91 -4.65
C TRP A 209 14.57 -7.41 -4.34
N ASN A 210 14.48 -8.27 -5.35
CA ASN A 210 14.29 -9.70 -5.19
C ASN A 210 13.10 -10.03 -4.26
N VAL A 211 12.02 -9.28 -4.37
CA VAL A 211 10.79 -9.52 -3.60
C VAL A 211 10.12 -10.79 -4.12
N ASP A 212 9.68 -11.66 -3.22
CA ASP A 212 8.95 -12.86 -3.59
C ASP A 212 7.43 -12.68 -3.50
N PHE A 213 6.96 -11.83 -2.58
CA PHE A 213 5.56 -11.48 -2.41
C PHE A 213 5.43 -10.02 -1.98
N LEU A 214 4.60 -9.25 -2.67
CA LEU A 214 4.24 -7.88 -2.31
C LEU A 214 2.72 -7.77 -2.27
N VAL A 215 2.18 -7.11 -1.25
CA VAL A 215 0.75 -6.86 -1.15
C VAL A 215 0.42 -5.37 -1.04
N GLY A 216 -0.66 -4.96 -1.70
CA GLY A 216 -1.21 -3.60 -1.67
C GLY A 216 -2.73 -3.59 -1.47
N ASN A 217 -3.26 -2.43 -1.13
CA ASN A 217 -4.69 -2.15 -1.08
C ASN A 217 -5.06 -1.02 -2.05
N ASP A 218 -6.35 -0.80 -2.21
CA ASP A 218 -6.90 0.15 -3.18
C ASP A 218 -7.22 1.54 -2.59
N TYR A 219 -7.54 1.65 -1.30
CA TYR A 219 -8.23 2.81 -0.72
C TYR A 219 -7.33 3.82 0.01
N LYS A 220 -6.02 3.63 0.05
CA LYS A 220 -5.07 4.59 0.65
C LYS A 220 -4.39 5.42 -0.44
N TRP A 221 -3.14 5.13 -0.69
CA TRP A 221 -2.32 5.83 -1.70
C TRP A 221 -2.77 5.55 -3.14
N MET A 222 -3.56 4.49 -3.34
CA MET A 222 -4.21 4.16 -4.61
C MET A 222 -5.60 4.79 -4.79
N MET A 223 -6.03 5.71 -3.93
CA MET A 223 -7.16 6.65 -4.10
C MET A 223 -8.46 6.03 -4.66
N ASN A 224 -8.76 4.79 -4.30
CA ASN A 224 -9.94 4.07 -4.77
C ASN A 224 -10.92 3.80 -3.62
N PHE A 225 -12.03 3.17 -3.92
CA PHE A 225 -13.00 2.67 -2.93
C PHE A 225 -12.47 1.43 -2.22
N CYS A 226 -12.98 1.13 -1.02
CA CYS A 226 -12.56 -0.05 -0.27
C CYS A 226 -13.06 -1.35 -0.89
N GLY A 227 -12.32 -2.44 -0.71
CA GLY A 227 -12.78 -3.79 -1.00
C GLY A 227 -11.95 -4.55 -2.03
N THR A 228 -10.85 -3.96 -2.49
CA THR A 228 -9.92 -4.61 -3.42
C THR A 228 -8.50 -4.60 -2.87
N GLY A 229 -7.88 -5.77 -2.83
CA GLY A 229 -6.45 -5.94 -2.64
C GLY A 229 -5.80 -6.46 -3.90
N TYR A 230 -4.51 -6.29 -4.00
CA TYR A 230 -3.71 -6.91 -5.07
C TYR A 230 -2.37 -7.38 -4.53
N ALA A 231 -1.83 -8.39 -5.18
CA ALA A 231 -0.53 -8.93 -4.81
C ALA A 231 0.32 -9.23 -6.04
N TYR A 232 1.61 -8.94 -5.92
CA TYR A 232 2.64 -9.55 -6.74
C TYR A 232 3.09 -10.86 -6.10
N MET A 233 3.23 -11.89 -6.91
CA MET A 233 3.70 -13.22 -6.52
C MET A 233 4.80 -13.66 -7.49
N SER A 234 6.02 -13.78 -7.01
CA SER A 234 7.13 -14.28 -7.85
C SER A 234 6.85 -15.70 -8.34
N PRO A 235 7.43 -16.12 -9.49
CA PRO A 235 7.35 -17.50 -9.94
C PRO A 235 7.82 -18.51 -8.89
N LYS A 236 8.75 -18.11 -8.00
CA LYS A 236 9.26 -18.91 -6.90
C LYS A 236 8.18 -19.17 -5.84
N VAL A 237 7.44 -18.13 -5.43
CA VAL A 237 6.32 -18.24 -4.50
C VAL A 237 5.15 -19.00 -5.15
N GLN A 238 4.79 -18.67 -6.39
CA GLN A 238 3.70 -19.35 -7.10
C GLN A 238 3.88 -20.88 -7.15
N LYS A 239 5.10 -21.37 -7.29
CA LYS A 239 5.41 -22.82 -7.28
C LYS A 239 5.30 -23.48 -5.92
N ARG A 240 5.50 -22.70 -4.83
CA ARG A 240 5.53 -23.22 -3.45
C ARG A 240 4.18 -23.15 -2.74
N ILE A 241 3.32 -22.18 -3.14
CA ILE A 241 2.01 -22.03 -2.50
C ILE A 241 1.11 -23.22 -2.89
N ARG A 242 0.65 -23.94 -1.87
CA ARG A 242 -0.45 -24.90 -2.03
C ARG A 242 -1.71 -24.16 -2.45
N HIS A 243 -2.44 -24.76 -3.34
CA HIS A 243 -3.74 -24.26 -3.72
C HIS A 243 -4.77 -24.63 -2.65
N TRP A 244 -5.08 -23.69 -1.73
CA TRP A 244 -6.05 -23.92 -0.65
C TRP A 244 -7.50 -23.90 -1.14
N GLY A 245 -7.77 -23.37 -2.33
CA GLY A 245 -9.08 -23.33 -2.94
C GLY A 245 -8.98 -23.14 -4.45
N ALA A 246 -9.91 -23.70 -5.19
CA ALA A 246 -10.04 -23.54 -6.62
C ALA A 246 -11.49 -23.25 -6.99
N GLY A 247 -11.69 -22.44 -8.00
CA GLY A 247 -12.98 -22.16 -8.58
C GLY A 247 -12.87 -22.01 -10.09
N TRP A 248 -13.94 -21.62 -10.73
CA TRP A 248 -13.99 -21.55 -12.19
C TRP A 248 -12.96 -20.58 -12.80
N MET A 249 -12.60 -19.49 -12.10
CA MET A 249 -11.56 -18.53 -12.53
C MET A 249 -10.14 -19.09 -12.43
N SER A 250 -9.92 -20.13 -11.62
CA SER A 250 -8.62 -20.78 -11.44
C SER A 250 -8.23 -21.67 -12.62
N ASP A 251 -9.20 -22.02 -13.49
CA ASP A 251 -8.98 -22.90 -14.64
C ASP A 251 -8.45 -22.13 -15.86
N LYS A 252 -7.61 -22.80 -16.65
CA LYS A 252 -7.08 -22.25 -17.92
C LYS A 252 -8.17 -21.94 -18.92
N ASP A 253 -9.19 -22.81 -18.99
CA ASP A 253 -10.33 -22.73 -19.92
C ASP A 253 -11.62 -22.51 -19.12
N ARG A 254 -11.65 -21.41 -18.38
CA ARG A 254 -12.65 -21.05 -17.36
C ARG A 254 -14.10 -20.94 -17.85
N PHE A 255 -14.32 -20.83 -19.17
CA PHE A 255 -15.66 -20.74 -19.77
C PHE A 255 -16.16 -22.05 -20.35
N ASN A 256 -15.34 -23.09 -20.34
CA ASN A 256 -15.72 -24.42 -20.84
C ASN A 256 -16.47 -25.19 -19.75
N THR A 257 -17.77 -24.99 -19.69
CA THR A 257 -18.66 -25.65 -18.72
C THR A 257 -18.86 -27.15 -18.97
N ALA A 258 -18.44 -27.65 -20.13
CA ALA A 258 -18.47 -29.08 -20.48
C ALA A 258 -17.27 -29.87 -19.92
N LYS A 259 -16.33 -29.16 -19.33
CA LYS A 259 -15.11 -29.73 -18.75
C LYS A 259 -15.43 -30.46 -17.45
N ASP A 260 -14.91 -31.69 -17.30
CA ASP A 260 -15.12 -32.56 -16.15
C ASP A 260 -13.92 -32.60 -15.19
N ARG A 261 -12.82 -31.91 -15.53
CA ARG A 261 -11.59 -31.84 -14.72
C ARG A 261 -11.01 -30.44 -14.71
N LEU A 262 -10.54 -30.05 -13.54
CA LEU A 262 -9.81 -28.82 -13.32
C LEU A 262 -8.41 -28.91 -13.96
N ASP A 263 -8.06 -27.87 -14.75
CA ASP A 263 -6.72 -27.62 -15.27
C ASP A 263 -6.25 -26.24 -14.82
N LEU A 264 -5.52 -26.19 -13.69
CA LEU A 264 -5.13 -24.95 -13.05
C LEU A 264 -4.27 -24.08 -13.96
N ARG A 265 -4.54 -22.78 -13.92
CA ARG A 265 -3.65 -21.76 -14.49
C ARG A 265 -2.27 -21.86 -13.86
N ALA A 266 -1.23 -21.57 -14.65
CA ALA A 266 0.15 -21.58 -14.18
C ALA A 266 0.57 -20.24 -13.51
N ASP A 267 -0.23 -19.19 -13.72
CA ASP A 267 0.04 -17.82 -13.26
C ASP A 267 -0.65 -17.46 -11.92
N ALA A 268 -0.39 -16.26 -11.39
CA ALA A 268 -0.99 -15.79 -10.15
C ALA A 268 -2.52 -15.70 -10.20
N GLY A 269 -3.10 -15.55 -11.40
CA GLY A 269 -4.55 -15.54 -11.59
C GLY A 269 -5.28 -16.80 -11.13
N ARG A 270 -4.58 -17.91 -10.91
CA ARG A 270 -5.20 -19.12 -10.33
C ARG A 270 -5.74 -18.91 -8.91
N PHE A 271 -5.25 -17.90 -8.18
CA PHE A 271 -5.69 -17.56 -6.85
C PHE A 271 -6.96 -16.70 -6.84
N GLU A 272 -7.39 -16.22 -7.99
CA GLU A 272 -8.66 -15.53 -8.22
C GLU A 272 -9.77 -16.55 -8.47
N ILE A 273 -10.28 -17.16 -7.42
CA ILE A 273 -11.08 -18.40 -7.51
C ILE A 273 -12.49 -18.23 -8.08
N GLY A 274 -13.04 -17.01 -8.10
CA GLY A 274 -14.39 -16.71 -8.57
C GLY A 274 -14.53 -15.28 -9.03
N HIS A 275 -15.78 -14.79 -9.16
CA HIS A 275 -16.01 -13.38 -9.43
C HIS A 275 -15.30 -12.49 -8.42
N GLN A 276 -14.61 -11.49 -8.94
CA GLN A 276 -13.88 -10.52 -8.17
C GLN A 276 -14.71 -9.24 -7.96
N HIS A 277 -14.23 -8.33 -7.15
CA HIS A 277 -14.76 -6.98 -6.97
C HIS A 277 -14.40 -6.12 -8.20
N ASN A 278 -15.10 -6.36 -9.32
CA ASN A 278 -14.72 -5.84 -10.64
C ASN A 278 -14.73 -4.32 -10.73
N ASP A 279 -15.69 -3.65 -10.09
CA ASP A 279 -15.77 -2.19 -9.99
C ASP A 279 -14.56 -1.62 -9.21
N GLY A 280 -14.16 -2.26 -8.11
CA GLY A 280 -12.95 -1.91 -7.37
C GLY A 280 -11.68 -2.16 -8.18
N ILE A 281 -11.58 -3.28 -8.90
CA ILE A 281 -10.44 -3.57 -9.81
C ILE A 281 -10.38 -2.52 -10.92
N TYR A 282 -11.52 -2.11 -11.47
CA TYR A 282 -11.59 -1.07 -12.49
C TYR A 282 -11.05 0.26 -11.97
N GLY A 283 -11.56 0.74 -10.81
CA GLY A 283 -11.07 1.97 -10.18
C GLY A 283 -9.58 1.92 -9.85
N LEU A 284 -9.11 0.80 -9.31
CA LEU A 284 -7.68 0.57 -9.01
C LEU A 284 -6.82 0.65 -10.28
N GLY A 285 -7.28 0.05 -11.39
CA GLY A 285 -6.60 0.11 -12.68
C GLY A 285 -6.49 1.53 -13.23
N LEU A 286 -7.54 2.35 -13.08
CA LEU A 286 -7.51 3.76 -13.49
C LEU A 286 -6.44 4.54 -12.71
N VAL A 287 -6.32 4.33 -11.40
CA VAL A 287 -5.27 4.96 -10.59
C VAL A 287 -3.88 4.46 -10.98
N ALA A 288 -3.72 3.17 -11.21
CA ALA A 288 -2.44 2.62 -11.64
C ALA A 288 -1.98 3.21 -12.98
N MET A 289 -2.88 3.31 -13.97
CA MET A 289 -2.60 3.98 -15.24
C MET A 289 -2.23 5.44 -15.07
N GLN A 290 -2.95 6.18 -14.21
CA GLN A 290 -2.64 7.58 -13.90
C GLN A 290 -1.26 7.73 -13.26
N ASN A 291 -0.93 6.88 -12.30
CA ASN A 291 0.37 6.91 -11.63
C ASN A 291 1.53 6.60 -12.60
N ASN A 292 1.34 5.65 -13.53
CA ASN A 292 2.33 5.36 -14.57
C ASN A 292 2.52 6.56 -15.51
N LEU A 293 1.44 7.25 -15.89
CA LEU A 293 1.53 8.47 -16.70
C LEU A 293 2.28 9.61 -16.00
N LEU A 294 2.08 9.77 -14.69
CA LEU A 294 2.80 10.76 -13.88
C LEU A 294 4.27 10.35 -13.65
N GLY A 295 4.54 9.06 -13.61
CA GLY A 295 5.82 8.45 -13.26
C GLY A 295 6.02 8.36 -11.74
N LEU A 296 6.20 7.14 -11.23
CA LEU A 296 6.32 6.90 -9.78
C LEU A 296 7.53 7.61 -9.17
N SER A 297 8.64 7.74 -9.87
CA SER A 297 9.81 8.50 -9.42
C SER A 297 9.52 10.01 -9.25
N ASN A 298 8.68 10.58 -10.12
CA ASN A 298 8.24 11.98 -9.99
C ASN A 298 7.30 12.14 -8.80
N ILE A 299 6.36 11.21 -8.61
CA ILE A 299 5.46 11.18 -7.46
C ILE A 299 6.28 11.10 -6.17
N GLU A 300 7.19 10.13 -6.06
CA GLU A 300 8.07 9.96 -4.90
C GLU A 300 8.87 11.22 -4.60
N SER A 301 9.51 11.80 -5.62
CA SER A 301 10.29 13.03 -5.47
C SER A 301 9.43 14.16 -4.92
N TYR A 302 8.21 14.30 -5.42
CA TYR A 302 7.29 15.34 -4.98
C TYR A 302 6.81 15.14 -3.54
N VAL A 303 6.31 13.95 -3.18
CA VAL A 303 5.79 13.71 -1.83
C VAL A 303 6.89 13.72 -0.76
N CYS A 304 8.09 13.22 -1.08
CA CYS A 304 9.25 13.34 -0.20
C CYS A 304 9.71 14.79 -0.06
N GLY A 305 9.61 15.60 -1.11
CA GLY A 305 9.85 17.03 -1.05
C GLY A 305 8.85 17.78 -0.16
N LEU A 306 7.58 17.37 -0.15
CA LEU A 306 6.60 17.89 0.79
C LEU A 306 6.91 17.47 2.23
N ALA A 307 7.36 16.23 2.44
CA ALA A 307 7.77 15.74 3.76
C ALA A 307 9.00 16.50 4.28
N ASP A 308 10.02 16.74 3.44
CA ASP A 308 11.17 17.58 3.78
C ASP A 308 10.73 19.03 4.15
N TYR A 309 9.81 19.61 3.38
CA TYR A 309 9.25 20.93 3.69
C TYR A 309 8.50 20.93 5.03
N PHE A 310 7.68 19.91 5.29
CA PHE A 310 6.97 19.77 6.57
C PHE A 310 7.96 19.66 7.74
N CYS A 311 9.02 18.83 7.62
CA CYS A 311 10.06 18.71 8.63
C CYS A 311 10.76 20.05 8.91
N GLY A 312 11.11 20.81 7.88
CA GLY A 312 11.69 22.15 8.05
C GLY A 312 10.76 23.10 8.82
N ARG A 313 9.46 23.05 8.55
CA ARG A 313 8.47 23.84 9.30
C ARG A 313 8.35 23.40 10.78
N VAL A 314 8.53 22.10 11.07
CA VAL A 314 8.59 21.60 12.45
C VAL A 314 9.77 22.22 13.20
N GLU A 315 10.95 22.30 12.57
CA GLU A 315 12.15 22.89 13.18
C GLU A 315 12.00 24.41 13.48
N GLU A 316 11.15 25.10 12.72
CA GLU A 316 10.89 26.54 12.86
C GLU A 316 9.73 26.87 13.82
N THR A 317 9.04 25.86 14.37
CA THR A 317 7.80 26.06 15.14
C THR A 317 7.96 25.55 16.56
N GLU A 318 7.75 26.42 17.57
CA GLU A 318 7.78 26.03 18.98
C GLU A 318 6.59 25.10 19.34
N GLY A 319 6.80 24.20 20.29
CA GLY A 319 5.78 23.32 20.82
C GLY A 319 5.46 22.09 19.94
N ILE A 320 6.16 21.91 18.81
CA ILE A 320 6.06 20.72 17.95
C ILE A 320 7.47 20.18 17.68
N ARG A 321 7.61 18.86 17.64
CA ARG A 321 8.86 18.20 17.29
C ARG A 321 8.61 16.92 16.49
N LEU A 322 9.59 16.47 15.72
CA LEU A 322 9.54 15.14 15.09
C LEU A 322 9.53 14.06 16.17
N SER A 323 8.64 13.09 16.07
CA SER A 323 8.66 11.88 16.92
C SER A 323 9.89 11.02 16.62
N TYR A 324 10.30 11.01 15.35
CA TYR A 324 11.42 10.21 14.84
C TYR A 324 12.24 11.05 13.87
N ASP A 325 13.56 11.09 14.07
CA ASP A 325 14.50 11.72 13.14
C ASP A 325 15.24 10.64 12.34
N PHE A 326 14.78 10.41 11.13
CA PHE A 326 15.37 9.44 10.22
C PHE A 326 16.31 10.09 9.20
N PRO A 327 17.40 9.42 8.80
CA PRO A 327 18.17 9.84 7.64
C PRO A 327 17.27 10.00 6.41
N ARG A 328 17.57 10.97 5.55
CA ARG A 328 16.72 11.31 4.38
C ARG A 328 16.34 10.09 3.52
N LYS A 329 17.26 9.13 3.32
CA LYS A 329 17.00 7.89 2.58
C LYS A 329 15.94 6.99 3.20
N ASN A 330 15.69 7.14 4.51
CA ASN A 330 14.70 6.37 5.27
C ASN A 330 13.44 7.18 5.61
N ARG A 331 13.33 8.42 5.11
CA ARG A 331 12.12 9.23 5.14
C ARG A 331 11.21 8.88 3.97
N CYS A 332 9.94 9.16 4.14
CA CYS A 332 8.92 8.96 3.11
C CYS A 332 7.83 10.04 3.25
N GLN A 333 6.72 9.84 2.60
CA GLN A 333 5.54 10.72 2.63
C GLN A 333 4.78 10.72 3.97
N ILE A 334 5.20 9.93 4.95
CA ILE A 334 4.60 9.89 6.29
C ILE A 334 5.59 10.56 7.26
N VAL A 335 5.12 11.59 7.96
CA VAL A 335 5.87 12.28 9.01
C VAL A 335 5.10 12.17 10.31
N VAL A 336 5.77 11.78 11.39
CA VAL A 336 5.15 11.66 12.72
C VAL A 336 5.73 12.72 13.64
N VAL A 337 4.84 13.49 14.27
CA VAL A 337 5.20 14.60 15.15
C VAL A 337 4.55 14.46 16.51
N LYS A 338 5.16 15.06 17.51
CA LYS A 338 4.58 15.26 18.83
C LYS A 338 4.28 16.74 19.05
N LEU A 339 3.07 17.00 19.52
CA LEU A 339 2.66 18.28 20.04
C LEU A 339 2.93 18.30 21.55
N GLU A 340 3.69 19.28 22.00
CA GLU A 340 3.99 19.48 23.41
C GLU A 340 2.75 19.96 24.17
N LYS A 341 2.73 19.72 25.47
CA LYS A 341 1.63 20.12 26.36
C LYS A 341 1.39 21.64 26.35
N SER A 342 2.40 22.43 26.03
CA SER A 342 2.32 23.89 25.90
C SER A 342 1.37 24.33 24.78
N LEU A 343 1.25 23.56 23.71
CA LEU A 343 0.33 23.83 22.59
C LEU A 343 -1.12 23.48 22.96
N GLN A 344 -1.93 24.53 23.17
CA GLN A 344 -3.35 24.41 23.50
C GLN A 344 -4.20 24.33 22.24
N VAL A 345 -4.00 23.26 21.41
CA VAL A 345 -4.78 23.03 20.21
C VAL A 345 -5.68 21.81 20.36
N SER A 346 -6.86 21.88 19.79
CA SER A 346 -7.88 20.85 19.81
C SER A 346 -8.26 20.38 18.41
N GLU A 347 -8.97 19.27 18.28
CA GLU A 347 -9.54 18.82 16.99
C GLU A 347 -10.41 19.89 16.34
N LYS A 348 -11.15 20.66 17.17
CA LYS A 348 -12.01 21.74 16.69
C LYS A 348 -11.23 22.86 16.00
N ASP A 349 -10.04 23.21 16.49
CA ASP A 349 -9.21 24.23 15.89
C ASP A 349 -8.74 23.83 14.48
N PHE A 350 -8.41 22.55 14.30
CA PHE A 350 -8.08 21.99 13.00
C PHE A 350 -9.30 21.94 12.08
N GLU A 351 -10.47 21.55 12.60
CA GLU A 351 -11.73 21.50 11.83
C GLU A 351 -12.15 22.90 11.36
N GLU A 352 -12.11 23.92 12.25
CA GLU A 352 -12.43 25.31 11.89
C GLU A 352 -11.46 25.87 10.84
N ALA A 353 -10.20 25.44 10.86
CA ALA A 353 -9.20 25.80 9.84
C ALA A 353 -9.33 24.96 8.56
N LYS A 354 -10.28 24.02 8.48
CA LYS A 354 -10.40 23.09 7.37
C LYS A 354 -9.12 22.26 7.14
N VAL A 355 -8.52 21.78 8.21
CA VAL A 355 -7.38 20.87 8.21
C VAL A 355 -7.81 19.53 8.76
N CYS A 356 -7.72 18.48 7.95
CA CYS A 356 -7.99 17.11 8.36
C CYS A 356 -6.65 16.43 8.67
N ALA A 357 -6.35 16.31 9.95
CA ALA A 357 -5.15 15.62 10.43
C ALA A 357 -5.49 14.84 11.71
N PRO A 358 -5.04 13.58 11.84
CA PRO A 358 -5.37 12.76 13.00
C PRO A 358 -4.63 13.26 14.23
N ILE A 359 -5.37 13.63 15.28
CA ILE A 359 -4.82 14.01 16.58
C ILE A 359 -4.88 12.78 17.49
N GLY A 360 -3.72 12.28 17.92
CA GLY A 360 -3.63 11.18 18.86
C GLY A 360 -4.11 11.57 20.26
N SER A 361 -4.39 10.56 21.08
CA SER A 361 -4.66 10.74 22.50
C SER A 361 -3.42 11.27 23.22
N LEU A 362 -3.65 11.91 24.38
CA LEU A 362 -2.56 12.33 25.26
C LEU A 362 -1.78 11.12 25.78
N ASP A 363 -0.46 11.19 25.71
CA ASP A 363 0.42 10.22 26.34
C ASP A 363 0.62 10.55 27.84
N GLU A 364 1.44 9.77 28.56
CA GLU A 364 1.76 9.94 29.98
C GLU A 364 2.42 11.29 30.30
N ASN A 365 3.05 11.93 29.32
CA ASN A 365 3.69 13.24 29.44
C ASN A 365 2.73 14.39 29.13
N GLY A 366 1.51 14.09 28.68
CA GLY A 366 0.52 15.06 28.23
C GLY A 366 0.82 15.59 26.82
N GLU A 367 1.60 14.86 26.03
CA GLU A 367 1.89 15.14 24.63
C GLU A 367 0.93 14.37 23.72
N ARG A 368 0.72 14.85 22.50
CA ARG A 368 -0.09 14.17 21.48
C ARG A 368 0.75 13.84 20.27
N GLU A 369 0.69 12.62 19.82
CA GLU A 369 1.34 12.20 18.57
C GLU A 369 0.38 12.35 17.39
N MET A 370 0.89 12.89 16.28
CA MET A 370 0.15 13.06 15.04
C MET A 370 0.93 12.43 13.90
N ARG A 371 0.24 11.66 13.06
CA ARG A 371 0.79 11.08 11.83
C ARG A 371 0.29 11.88 10.63
N ILE A 372 1.17 12.59 9.99
CA ILE A 372 0.90 13.40 8.80
C ILE A 372 1.22 12.58 7.55
N SER A 373 0.24 12.41 6.70
CA SER A 373 0.33 11.59 5.48
C SER A 373 0.19 12.49 4.26
N LEU A 374 1.29 12.72 3.55
CA LEU A 374 1.42 13.66 2.45
C LEU A 374 1.27 12.93 1.11
N HIS A 375 0.14 13.10 0.44
CA HIS A 375 -0.10 12.54 -0.88
C HIS A 375 0.28 13.55 -1.98
N TYR A 376 0.39 13.14 -3.23
CA TYR A 376 0.70 14.05 -4.33
C TYR A 376 -0.45 15.01 -4.67
N TYR A 377 -1.64 14.87 -4.11
CA TYR A 377 -2.67 15.92 -4.13
C TYR A 377 -2.48 16.99 -3.05
N ASN A 378 -1.55 16.84 -2.11
CA ASN A 378 -1.18 17.92 -1.19
C ASN A 378 -0.22 18.92 -1.85
N ASN A 379 -0.12 20.11 -1.27
CA ASN A 379 0.84 21.14 -1.66
C ASN A 379 1.39 21.86 -0.42
N ARG A 380 2.26 22.86 -0.63
CA ARG A 380 2.85 23.61 0.48
C ARG A 380 1.83 24.48 1.23
N GLU A 381 0.83 25.00 0.55
CA GLU A 381 -0.24 25.79 1.19
C GLU A 381 -1.05 24.95 2.16
N ASP A 382 -1.29 23.65 1.88
CA ASP A 382 -1.93 22.74 2.84
C ASP A 382 -1.09 22.61 4.12
N ILE A 383 0.23 22.46 3.97
CA ILE A 383 1.18 22.40 5.09
C ILE A 383 1.18 23.70 5.87
N ASP A 384 1.22 24.85 5.20
CA ASP A 384 1.19 26.15 5.85
C ASP A 384 -0.10 26.38 6.65
N ARG A 385 -1.25 25.87 6.14
CA ARG A 385 -2.52 25.90 6.89
C ARG A 385 -2.43 25.06 8.18
N PHE A 386 -1.80 23.89 8.15
CA PHE A 386 -1.56 23.07 9.35
C PHE A 386 -0.77 23.88 10.41
N PHE A 387 0.35 24.47 10.01
CA PHE A 387 1.17 25.28 10.93
C PHE A 387 0.50 26.58 11.39
N ALA A 388 -0.42 27.13 10.62
CA ALA A 388 -1.21 28.29 11.04
C ALA A 388 -2.17 27.97 12.19
N VAL A 389 -2.65 26.73 12.30
CA VAL A 389 -3.45 26.27 13.46
C VAL A 389 -2.60 26.28 14.72
N LEU A 390 -1.37 25.76 14.65
CA LEU A 390 -0.47 25.66 15.81
C LEU A 390 -0.12 27.04 16.39
N LYS A 391 0.05 28.07 15.53
CA LYS A 391 0.35 29.44 15.97
C LYS A 391 -0.76 30.10 16.77
N LYS A 392 -2.01 29.62 16.70
CA LYS A 392 -3.12 30.13 17.52
C LYS A 392 -3.14 29.54 18.92
N GLY A 393 -2.42 28.45 19.14
CA GLY A 393 -2.37 27.73 20.41
C GLY A 393 -1.20 28.12 21.32
N VAL A 394 -0.37 29.06 20.89
CA VAL A 394 0.77 29.62 21.67
C VAL A 394 0.34 30.83 22.50
#